data_f4972ae29233125507333d640752e9d9
#
_entry.id   f4972ae29233125507333d640752e9d9
#
_cell.length_a   1.000
_cell.length_b   1.000
_cell.length_c   1.000
_cell.angle_alpha   90.00
_cell.angle_beta   90.00
_cell.angle_gamma   90.00
#
_symmetry.space_group_name_H-M   'P 1'
#
loop_
_entity.id
_entity.type
_entity.pdbx_description
1 polymer ?
#
loop_
_entity_poly.entity_id
_entity_poly.type
_entity_poly.pdbx_seq_one_letter_code
_entity_poly.pdbx_strand_id
1 'polypeptide(L)'
;MTDAGAGREGDRMNAPDSPTERISLRAELGAAPDPDFTLVLPPGWVRRSVDAGVEKDMLGAMRSRLMQAHRPDLYAQMDRLLRDAFTQMRRVEAVAMFVPSGDASEALYLPASLTASIQRAPAGENLDDVVREAIVERGATALLEDKRFLRMETDEVQTLEGERVAVTTVMYLTPIPGSQRRRALRLMLVIMRPVDVPADDPPMVAMRTLFDLCVSTLAWLPAASADPA
;
A
#
# COMPACT_ATOMS: atom_id res chain seq x y z
N MET A 1 21.28 63.62 37.45
CA MET A 1 22.49 63.26 36.71
C MET A 1 22.29 61.81 36.32
N THR A 2 21.76 61.63 35.11
CA THR A 2 22.42 61.10 33.90
C THR A 2 22.88 59.64 34.11
N ASP A 3 22.52 58.63 33.46
CA ASP A 3 22.49 58.50 31.98
C ASP A 3 21.72 57.22 31.51
N ALA A 4 21.28 57.29 30.30
CA ALA A 4 20.52 56.27 29.58
C ALA A 4 21.43 55.16 29.05
N GLY A 5 20.93 53.95 29.03
CA GLY A 5 21.53 52.81 28.34
C GLY A 5 20.46 52.00 27.59
N ALA A 6 20.26 52.33 26.30
CA ALA A 6 19.38 51.61 25.40
C ALA A 6 19.98 50.26 25.01
N GLY A 7 19.31 49.16 25.34
CA GLY A 7 19.60 47.85 24.84
C GLY A 7 18.65 47.48 23.67
N ARG A 8 19.20 47.32 22.47
CA ARG A 8 18.54 46.91 21.25
C ARG A 8 18.03 45.47 21.40
N GLU A 9 16.75 45.28 21.35
CA GLU A 9 16.10 44.03 21.05
C GLU A 9 16.42 43.62 19.61
N GLY A 10 17.18 42.53 19.50
CA GLY A 10 17.45 41.88 18.23
C GLY A 10 16.27 41.02 17.85
N ASP A 11 15.52 41.52 16.89
CA ASP A 11 14.47 40.79 16.14
C ASP A 11 15.10 39.59 15.43
N ARG A 12 14.95 38.38 16.01
CA ARG A 12 15.28 37.13 15.34
C ARG A 12 14.09 36.74 14.48
N MET A 13 14.13 37.20 13.27
CA MET A 13 13.29 36.76 12.19
C MET A 13 13.37 35.23 12.05
N ASN A 14 12.30 34.56 12.50
CA ASN A 14 12.10 33.15 12.36
C ASN A 14 11.83 32.87 10.87
N ALA A 15 12.83 32.37 10.16
CA ALA A 15 12.67 31.92 8.78
C ALA A 15 11.74 30.70 8.79
N PRO A 16 10.73 30.60 7.90
CA PRO A 16 9.91 29.43 7.80
C PRO A 16 10.76 28.25 7.31
N ASP A 17 10.74 27.18 8.06
CA ASP A 17 11.33 25.89 7.74
C ASP A 17 10.62 25.34 6.48
N SER A 18 11.16 25.63 5.31
CA SER A 18 10.69 25.08 4.05
C SER A 18 10.94 23.57 4.09
N PRO A 19 9.94 22.70 3.85
CA PRO A 19 10.18 21.29 3.75
C PRO A 19 11.17 21.04 2.61
N THR A 20 12.34 20.57 2.97
CA THR A 20 13.38 20.19 2.00
C THR A 20 12.81 19.05 1.18
N GLU A 21 12.34 19.36 0.01
CA GLU A 21 11.88 18.39 -0.98
C GLU A 21 13.04 17.43 -1.25
N ARG A 22 12.89 16.18 -0.80
CA ARG A 22 13.89 15.14 -1.03
C ARG A 22 13.90 14.82 -2.52
N ILE A 23 14.70 15.55 -3.27
CA ILE A 23 14.93 15.29 -4.69
C ILE A 23 15.58 13.89 -4.77
N SER A 24 14.91 12.98 -5.45
CA SER A 24 15.45 11.64 -5.66
C SER A 24 16.69 11.73 -6.54
N LEU A 25 17.81 11.16 -6.11
CA LEU A 25 19.03 11.01 -6.92
C LEU A 25 18.74 10.51 -8.35
N ARG A 26 17.67 9.76 -8.51
CA ARG A 26 17.19 9.25 -9.79
C ARG A 26 16.64 10.36 -10.69
N ALA A 27 15.93 11.34 -10.12
CA ALA A 27 15.47 12.52 -10.86
C ALA A 27 16.65 13.40 -11.28
N GLU A 28 17.66 13.57 -10.42
CA GLU A 28 18.90 14.28 -10.74
C GLU A 28 19.69 13.60 -11.85
N LEU A 29 19.62 12.28 -11.97
CA LEU A 29 20.27 11.49 -13.04
C LEU A 29 19.42 11.40 -14.33
N GLY A 30 18.31 12.13 -14.42
CA GLY A 30 17.46 12.17 -15.61
C GLY A 30 16.66 10.89 -15.88
N ALA A 31 16.56 9.98 -14.89
CA ALA A 31 15.74 8.78 -15.03
C ALA A 31 14.26 9.16 -14.85
N ALA A 32 13.45 8.92 -15.89
CA ALA A 32 12.00 9.15 -15.81
C ALA A 32 11.39 8.44 -14.59
N PRO A 33 10.47 9.09 -13.87
CA PRO A 33 9.72 8.46 -12.78
C PRO A 33 8.96 7.24 -13.31
N ASP A 34 8.65 6.30 -12.42
CA ASP A 34 7.78 5.17 -12.77
C ASP A 34 6.40 5.71 -13.17
N PRO A 35 5.79 5.19 -14.24
CA PRO A 35 4.44 5.58 -14.60
C PRO A 35 3.48 5.27 -13.45
N ASP A 36 2.54 6.14 -13.18
CA ASP A 36 1.44 5.86 -12.27
C ASP A 36 0.45 4.87 -12.91
N PHE A 37 -0.43 4.31 -12.14
CA PHE A 37 -1.40 3.33 -12.61
C PHE A 37 -2.77 3.55 -11.99
N THR A 38 -3.79 3.03 -12.65
CA THR A 38 -5.17 3.02 -12.16
C THR A 38 -5.73 1.61 -12.16
N LEU A 39 -6.72 1.37 -11.29
CA LEU A 39 -7.52 0.15 -11.18
C LEU A 39 -8.98 0.52 -11.10
N VAL A 40 -9.84 -0.28 -11.69
CA VAL A 40 -11.28 -0.23 -11.39
C VAL A 40 -11.49 -0.94 -10.06
N LEU A 41 -11.92 -0.20 -9.05
CA LEU A 41 -12.13 -0.71 -7.69
C LEU A 41 -13.59 -1.09 -7.46
N PRO A 42 -13.87 -2.00 -6.51
CA PRO A 42 -15.23 -2.26 -6.07
C PRO A 42 -15.87 -1.00 -5.47
N PRO A 43 -17.20 -0.85 -5.52
CA PRO A 43 -17.88 0.26 -4.84
C PRO A 43 -17.49 0.34 -3.36
N GLY A 44 -17.20 1.55 -2.90
CA GLY A 44 -16.77 1.79 -1.53
C GLY A 44 -15.30 1.49 -1.24
N TRP A 45 -14.49 1.10 -2.22
CA TRP A 45 -13.04 1.02 -2.08
C TRP A 45 -12.36 2.26 -2.62
N VAL A 46 -11.30 2.70 -1.93
CA VAL A 46 -10.56 3.91 -2.28
C VAL A 46 -9.05 3.66 -2.29
N ARG A 47 -8.36 4.31 -3.21
CA ARG A 47 -6.89 4.39 -3.21
C ARG A 47 -6.45 5.43 -2.17
N ARG A 48 -5.45 5.09 -1.36
CA ARG A 48 -4.80 5.97 -0.39
C ARG A 48 -3.29 5.93 -0.59
N SER A 49 -2.63 7.04 -0.31
CA SER A 49 -1.17 7.06 -0.17
C SER A 49 -0.73 6.41 1.14
N VAL A 50 0.57 6.13 1.26
CA VAL A 50 1.18 5.49 2.45
C VAL A 50 2.01 6.52 3.21
N ASP A 51 1.53 7.76 3.28
CA ASP A 51 2.19 8.85 4.00
C ASP A 51 1.69 8.98 5.46
N ALA A 52 2.42 9.79 6.23
CA ALA A 52 2.10 10.02 7.65
C ALA A 52 0.78 10.78 7.86
N GLY A 53 0.32 11.57 6.88
CA GLY A 53 -0.96 12.26 6.92
C GLY A 53 -2.12 11.27 6.90
N VAL A 54 -2.10 10.36 5.93
CA VAL A 54 -3.11 9.29 5.82
C VAL A 54 -3.09 8.35 7.02
N GLU A 55 -1.91 8.00 7.55
CA GLU A 55 -1.79 7.23 8.79
C GLU A 55 -2.51 7.92 9.95
N LYS A 56 -2.26 9.21 10.14
CA LYS A 56 -2.89 10.02 11.19
C LYS A 56 -4.41 10.09 11.03
N ASP A 57 -4.90 10.30 9.82
CA ASP A 57 -6.33 10.39 9.52
C ASP A 57 -7.03 9.05 9.79
N MET A 58 -6.43 7.93 9.40
CA MET A 58 -6.97 6.60 9.66
C MET A 58 -7.00 6.27 11.16
N LEU A 59 -5.96 6.62 11.90
CA LEU A 59 -5.93 6.48 13.36
C LEU A 59 -7.03 7.33 14.03
N GLY A 60 -7.23 8.56 13.56
CA GLY A 60 -8.29 9.44 14.04
C GLY A 60 -9.68 8.90 13.77
N ALA A 61 -9.94 8.42 12.55
CA ALA A 61 -11.22 7.82 12.16
C ALA A 61 -11.52 6.53 12.96
N MET A 62 -10.51 5.66 13.12
CA MET A 62 -10.62 4.45 13.93
C MET A 62 -10.94 4.78 15.39
N ARG A 63 -10.23 5.74 15.99
CA ARG A 63 -10.50 6.20 17.36
C ARG A 63 -11.94 6.67 17.50
N SER A 64 -12.41 7.52 16.60
CA SER A 64 -13.79 8.04 16.64
C SER A 64 -14.81 6.92 16.59
N ARG A 65 -14.64 5.93 15.71
CA ARG A 65 -15.54 4.77 15.59
C ARG A 65 -15.56 3.92 16.87
N LEU A 66 -14.40 3.61 17.45
CA LEU A 66 -14.32 2.83 18.68
C LEU A 66 -14.94 3.54 19.88
N MET A 67 -14.80 4.86 19.98
CA MET A 67 -15.45 5.66 21.02
C MET A 67 -16.97 5.68 20.84
N GLN A 68 -17.47 5.85 19.61
CA GLN A 68 -18.91 5.78 19.29
C GLN A 68 -19.51 4.40 19.58
N ALA A 69 -18.73 3.34 19.32
CA ALA A 69 -19.12 1.96 19.60
C ALA A 69 -18.96 1.55 21.08
N HIS A 70 -18.56 2.47 21.98
CA HIS A 70 -18.26 2.22 23.40
C HIS A 70 -17.21 1.11 23.60
N ARG A 71 -16.20 1.02 22.72
CA ARG A 71 -15.11 0.02 22.76
C ARG A 71 -13.72 0.67 22.89
N PRO A 72 -13.49 1.50 23.94
CA PRO A 72 -12.17 2.09 24.18
C PRO A 72 -11.10 1.04 24.54
N ASP A 73 -11.52 -0.13 25.01
CA ASP A 73 -10.68 -1.29 25.32
C ASP A 73 -9.87 -1.76 24.09
N LEU A 74 -10.45 -1.68 22.90
CA LEU A 74 -9.79 -2.11 21.66
C LEU A 74 -8.85 -1.04 21.07
N TYR A 75 -8.91 0.20 21.56
CA TYR A 75 -8.21 1.30 20.91
C TYR A 75 -6.67 1.08 20.89
N ALA A 76 -6.06 0.73 22.02
CA ALA A 76 -4.61 0.56 22.11
C ALA A 76 -4.09 -0.58 21.22
N GLN A 77 -4.86 -1.66 21.10
CA GLN A 77 -4.54 -2.79 20.24
C GLN A 77 -4.61 -2.40 18.76
N MET A 78 -5.71 -1.79 18.36
CA MET A 78 -5.94 -1.38 16.97
C MET A 78 -4.98 -0.26 16.53
N ASP A 79 -4.63 0.69 17.43
CA ASP A 79 -3.63 1.73 17.15
C ASP A 79 -2.27 1.11 16.84
N ARG A 80 -1.84 0.12 17.62
CA ARG A 80 -0.58 -0.59 17.38
C ARG A 80 -0.60 -1.32 16.05
N LEU A 81 -1.64 -2.13 15.79
CA LEU A 81 -1.77 -2.88 14.55
C LEU A 81 -1.73 -1.97 13.31
N LEU A 82 -2.41 -0.83 13.36
CA LEU A 82 -2.42 0.11 12.24
C LEU A 82 -1.03 0.76 12.02
N ARG A 83 -0.34 1.16 13.09
CA ARG A 83 1.04 1.69 12.99
C ARG A 83 2.03 0.67 12.46
N ASP A 84 1.91 -0.59 12.90
CA ASP A 84 2.75 -1.67 12.42
C ASP A 84 2.50 -1.94 10.93
N ALA A 85 1.24 -1.92 10.48
CA ALA A 85 0.88 -2.04 9.07
C ALA A 85 1.52 -0.92 8.23
N PHE A 86 1.42 0.35 8.66
CA PHE A 86 2.08 1.47 7.96
C PHE A 86 3.59 1.35 7.97
N THR A 87 4.18 0.86 9.06
CA THR A 87 5.63 0.62 9.15
C THR A 87 6.07 -0.46 8.17
N GLN A 88 5.31 -1.55 8.04
CA GLN A 88 5.59 -2.59 7.05
C GLN A 88 5.41 -2.09 5.62
N MET A 89 4.35 -1.33 5.33
CA MET A 89 4.14 -0.72 4.02
C MET A 89 5.30 0.20 3.61
N ARG A 90 5.82 1.01 4.55
CA ARG A 90 7.01 1.84 4.29
C ARG A 90 8.27 1.01 4.03
N ARG A 91 8.46 -0.11 4.75
CA ARG A 91 9.62 -1.00 4.54
C ARG A 91 9.63 -1.64 3.15
N VAL A 92 8.46 -1.96 2.62
CA VAL A 92 8.34 -2.53 1.27
C VAL A 92 8.19 -1.48 0.17
N GLU A 93 8.44 -0.21 0.49
CA GLU A 93 8.30 0.92 -0.43
C GLU A 93 6.92 0.94 -1.12
N ALA A 94 5.85 0.73 -0.33
CA ALA A 94 4.50 0.75 -0.86
C ALA A 94 4.17 2.14 -1.43
N VAL A 95 3.66 2.16 -2.66
CA VAL A 95 3.31 3.37 -3.39
C VAL A 95 1.83 3.73 -3.26
N ALA A 96 1.00 2.76 -2.93
CA ALA A 96 -0.43 2.96 -2.66
C ALA A 96 -0.98 1.81 -1.82
N MET A 97 -2.08 2.08 -1.13
CA MET A 97 -2.95 1.07 -0.56
C MET A 97 -4.39 1.32 -1.01
N PHE A 98 -5.17 0.25 -1.08
CA PHE A 98 -6.58 0.26 -1.44
C PHE A 98 -7.33 -0.41 -0.29
N VAL A 99 -8.27 0.31 0.28
CA VAL A 99 -9.00 -0.11 1.47
C VAL A 99 -10.47 0.25 1.36
N PRO A 100 -11.36 -0.44 2.07
CA PRO A 100 -12.75 -0.04 2.17
C PRO A 100 -12.86 1.37 2.76
N SER A 101 -13.70 2.21 2.17
CA SER A 101 -14.16 3.47 2.78
C SER A 101 -15.30 3.20 3.77
N GLY A 102 -15.70 4.24 4.52
CA GLY A 102 -16.82 4.13 5.45
C GLY A 102 -18.15 3.74 4.81
N ASP A 103 -18.26 3.93 3.49
CA ASP A 103 -19.47 3.65 2.69
C ASP A 103 -19.34 2.30 1.93
N ALA A 104 -18.30 1.51 2.20
CA ALA A 104 -18.21 0.18 1.64
C ALA A 104 -19.44 -0.64 2.04
N SER A 105 -20.11 -1.21 1.06
CA SER A 105 -21.32 -2.00 1.29
C SER A 105 -21.04 -3.18 2.21
N GLU A 106 -22.04 -3.57 2.99
CA GLU A 106 -22.00 -4.77 3.83
C GLU A 106 -21.67 -6.07 3.06
N ALA A 107 -21.68 -6.03 1.74
CA ALA A 107 -21.34 -7.17 0.88
C ALA A 107 -19.85 -7.58 0.93
N LEU A 108 -18.98 -6.75 1.51
CA LEU A 108 -17.53 -7.02 1.65
C LEU A 108 -17.19 -7.21 3.14
N TYR A 109 -17.80 -8.19 3.78
CA TYR A 109 -17.69 -8.48 5.22
C TYR A 109 -16.29 -8.92 5.68
N LEU A 110 -15.41 -9.30 4.77
CA LEU A 110 -14.09 -9.80 5.13
C LEU A 110 -13.11 -8.65 5.28
N PRO A 111 -12.32 -8.58 6.37
CA PRO A 111 -11.23 -7.64 6.48
C PRO A 111 -10.21 -7.90 5.37
N ALA A 112 -10.15 -6.99 4.41
CA ALA A 112 -9.25 -7.10 3.27
C ALA A 112 -8.58 -5.77 2.96
N SER A 113 -7.38 -5.84 2.39
CA SER A 113 -6.64 -4.70 1.87
C SER A 113 -5.81 -5.12 0.66
N LEU A 114 -5.62 -4.19 -0.28
CA LEU A 114 -4.72 -4.38 -1.41
C LEU A 114 -3.62 -3.33 -1.30
N THR A 115 -2.36 -3.76 -1.29
CA THR A 115 -1.19 -2.88 -1.21
C THR A 115 -0.39 -2.96 -2.50
N ALA A 116 0.03 -1.82 -3.02
CA ALA A 116 0.88 -1.70 -4.20
C ALA A 116 2.31 -1.30 -3.80
N SER A 117 3.32 -2.02 -4.28
CA SER A 117 4.73 -1.72 -4.06
C SER A 117 5.56 -1.98 -5.31
N ILE A 118 6.76 -1.40 -5.37
CA ILE A 118 7.67 -1.60 -6.51
C ILE A 118 8.69 -2.70 -6.16
N GLN A 119 8.56 -3.81 -6.85
CA GLN A 119 9.58 -4.87 -6.82
C GLN A 119 10.74 -4.51 -7.74
N ARG A 120 11.96 -4.51 -7.24
CA ARG A 120 13.19 -4.25 -8.02
C ARG A 120 14.01 -5.52 -8.15
N ALA A 121 14.60 -5.71 -9.31
CA ALA A 121 15.62 -6.74 -9.49
C ALA A 121 16.93 -6.33 -8.80
N PRO A 122 17.76 -7.27 -8.37
CA PRO A 122 19.13 -7.00 -7.95
C PRO A 122 19.93 -6.23 -9.00
N ALA A 123 21.01 -5.57 -8.59
CA ALA A 123 21.85 -4.81 -9.50
C ALA A 123 22.44 -5.72 -10.59
N GLY A 124 22.24 -5.34 -11.85
CA GLY A 124 22.73 -6.11 -13.01
C GLY A 124 21.83 -7.25 -13.48
N GLU A 125 20.75 -7.55 -12.75
CA GLU A 125 19.79 -8.61 -13.04
C GLU A 125 18.45 -8.08 -13.55
N ASN A 126 17.56 -8.98 -13.94
CA ASN A 126 16.17 -8.71 -14.24
C ASN A 126 15.25 -9.59 -13.36
N LEU A 127 13.95 -9.41 -13.46
CA LEU A 127 12.97 -10.16 -12.68
C LEU A 127 12.60 -11.54 -13.28
N ASP A 128 13.23 -11.96 -14.37
CA ASP A 128 12.86 -13.20 -15.05
C ASP A 128 13.14 -14.44 -14.17
N ASP A 129 14.19 -14.40 -13.34
CA ASP A 129 14.47 -15.48 -12.40
C ASP A 129 13.47 -15.53 -11.25
N VAL A 130 13.07 -14.36 -10.74
CA VAL A 130 12.01 -14.24 -9.72
C VAL A 130 10.69 -14.80 -10.25
N VAL A 131 10.35 -14.49 -11.50
CA VAL A 131 9.13 -14.99 -12.16
C VAL A 131 9.24 -16.50 -12.36
N ARG A 132 10.38 -17.01 -12.81
CA ARG A 132 10.60 -18.44 -13.01
C ARG A 132 10.49 -19.23 -11.70
N GLU A 133 11.14 -18.76 -10.63
CA GLU A 133 11.04 -19.33 -9.29
C GLU A 133 9.58 -19.35 -8.81
N ALA A 134 8.85 -18.25 -8.96
CA ALA A 134 7.45 -18.17 -8.57
C ALA A 134 6.57 -19.19 -9.31
N ILE A 135 6.82 -19.41 -10.60
CA ILE A 135 6.07 -20.40 -11.42
C ILE A 135 6.44 -21.82 -11.00
N VAL A 136 7.74 -22.13 -10.91
CA VAL A 136 8.21 -23.51 -10.72
C VAL A 136 8.05 -23.97 -9.27
N GLU A 137 8.36 -23.11 -8.31
CA GLU A 137 8.41 -23.49 -6.90
C GLU A 137 7.15 -23.13 -6.11
N ARG A 138 6.41 -22.10 -6.55
CA ARG A 138 5.26 -21.59 -5.81
C ARG A 138 3.94 -21.72 -6.57
N GLY A 139 3.96 -22.34 -7.75
CA GLY A 139 2.77 -22.60 -8.54
C GLY A 139 2.05 -21.35 -9.06
N ALA A 140 2.80 -20.26 -9.27
CA ALA A 140 2.25 -19.05 -9.84
C ALA A 140 1.75 -19.26 -11.27
N THR A 141 0.65 -18.60 -11.62
CA THR A 141 -0.02 -18.72 -12.92
C THR A 141 -0.26 -17.34 -13.55
N ALA A 142 -0.65 -17.30 -14.81
CA ALA A 142 -1.14 -16.07 -15.41
C ALA A 142 -2.52 -15.70 -14.81
N LEU A 143 -2.74 -14.41 -14.55
CA LEU A 143 -4.03 -13.92 -14.07
C LEU A 143 -5.06 -13.95 -15.20
N LEU A 144 -6.13 -14.74 -15.04
CA LEU A 144 -7.19 -14.87 -16.07
C LEU A 144 -6.62 -15.08 -17.48
N GLU A 145 -5.55 -15.88 -17.58
CA GLU A 145 -4.76 -16.14 -18.79
C GLU A 145 -4.02 -14.91 -19.39
N ASP A 146 -4.10 -13.76 -18.77
CA ASP A 146 -3.32 -12.58 -19.15
C ASP A 146 -1.87 -12.71 -18.69
N LYS A 147 -0.98 -13.02 -19.63
CA LYS A 147 0.45 -13.21 -19.37
C LYS A 147 1.21 -11.95 -18.92
N ARG A 148 0.54 -10.79 -18.92
CA ARG A 148 1.13 -9.58 -18.33
C ARG A 148 1.19 -9.64 -16.82
N PHE A 149 0.36 -10.49 -16.20
CA PHE A 149 0.26 -10.63 -14.75
C PHE A 149 0.63 -12.03 -14.32
N LEU A 150 1.54 -12.12 -13.37
CA LEU A 150 1.78 -13.32 -12.59
C LEU A 150 0.90 -13.26 -11.34
N ARG A 151 0.16 -14.33 -11.04
CA ARG A 151 -0.68 -14.48 -9.86
C ARG A 151 -0.21 -15.63 -9.01
N MET A 152 -0.06 -15.42 -7.73
CA MET A 152 0.30 -16.44 -6.75
C MET A 152 -0.59 -16.29 -5.51
N GLU A 153 -0.99 -17.39 -4.90
CA GLU A 153 -1.83 -17.40 -3.71
C GLU A 153 -1.19 -18.25 -2.62
N THR A 154 -1.26 -17.78 -1.37
CA THR A 154 -0.87 -18.52 -0.18
C THR A 154 -1.95 -18.39 0.87
N ASP A 155 -2.10 -19.43 1.68
CA ASP A 155 -3.05 -19.47 2.80
C ASP A 155 -2.32 -19.97 4.05
N GLU A 156 -2.30 -19.15 5.09
CA GLU A 156 -1.52 -19.42 6.30
C GLU A 156 -2.33 -19.09 7.55
N VAL A 157 -2.07 -19.79 8.64
CA VAL A 157 -2.59 -19.42 9.96
C VAL A 157 -1.51 -18.66 10.71
N GLN A 158 -1.85 -17.45 11.13
CA GLN A 158 -0.96 -16.57 11.89
C GLN A 158 -1.55 -16.31 13.29
N THR A 159 -0.69 -15.91 14.22
CA THR A 159 -1.12 -15.42 15.53
C THR A 159 -1.01 -13.89 15.53
N LEU A 160 -2.14 -13.22 15.70
CA LEU A 160 -2.23 -11.77 15.76
C LEU A 160 -2.74 -11.36 17.14
N GLU A 161 -1.91 -10.69 17.94
CA GLU A 161 -2.24 -10.26 19.31
C GLU A 161 -2.77 -11.41 20.21
N GLY A 162 -2.24 -12.62 20.04
CA GLY A 162 -2.66 -13.80 20.80
C GLY A 162 -3.81 -14.62 20.20
N GLU A 163 -4.52 -14.05 19.22
CA GLU A 163 -5.61 -14.74 18.52
C GLU A 163 -5.11 -15.38 17.21
N ARG A 164 -5.59 -16.56 16.90
CA ARG A 164 -5.28 -17.25 15.66
C ARG A 164 -6.22 -16.79 14.55
N VAL A 165 -5.65 -16.30 13.47
CA VAL A 165 -6.37 -15.88 12.28
C VAL A 165 -5.82 -16.58 11.04
N ALA A 166 -6.68 -16.96 10.12
CA ALA A 166 -6.27 -17.44 8.82
C ALA A 166 -6.12 -16.24 7.87
N VAL A 167 -5.01 -16.21 7.12
CA VAL A 167 -4.66 -15.13 6.21
C VAL A 167 -4.45 -15.71 4.82
N THR A 168 -5.31 -15.32 3.89
CA THR A 168 -5.12 -15.58 2.47
C THR A 168 -4.43 -14.38 1.84
N THR A 169 -3.29 -14.62 1.20
CA THR A 169 -2.55 -13.60 0.46
C THR A 169 -2.56 -13.95 -1.02
N VAL A 170 -3.03 -13.02 -1.85
CA VAL A 170 -2.91 -13.13 -3.31
C VAL A 170 -1.95 -12.06 -3.79
N MET A 171 -0.85 -12.49 -4.39
CA MET A 171 0.16 -11.61 -4.97
C MET A 171 -0.01 -11.56 -6.48
N TYR A 172 0.01 -10.35 -7.03
CA TYR A 172 0.05 -10.09 -8.46
C TYR A 172 1.33 -9.33 -8.79
N LEU A 173 1.98 -9.72 -9.87
CA LEU A 173 3.20 -9.06 -10.34
C LEU A 173 3.05 -8.72 -11.81
N THR A 174 3.29 -7.45 -12.19
CA THR A 174 3.27 -6.99 -13.58
C THR A 174 4.47 -6.09 -13.87
N PRO A 175 5.18 -6.26 -15.01
CA PRO A 175 6.34 -5.45 -15.31
C PRO A 175 5.94 -3.98 -15.53
N ILE A 176 6.76 -3.06 -15.00
CA ILE A 176 6.60 -1.63 -15.26
C ILE A 176 7.08 -1.32 -16.68
N PRO A 177 6.28 -0.65 -17.52
CA PRO A 177 6.68 -0.26 -18.87
C PRO A 177 8.01 0.52 -18.88
N GLY A 178 8.86 0.24 -19.85
CA GLY A 178 10.15 0.90 -20.01
C GLY A 178 11.23 0.50 -18.99
N SER A 179 10.93 -0.37 -18.03
CA SER A 179 11.88 -0.80 -17.00
C SER A 179 12.85 -1.90 -17.44
N GLN A 180 12.73 -2.43 -18.67
CA GLN A 180 13.51 -3.55 -19.18
C GLN A 180 13.44 -4.78 -18.22
N ARG A 181 12.27 -5.03 -17.63
CA ARG A 181 12.03 -6.08 -16.63
C ARG A 181 12.86 -5.98 -15.36
N ARG A 182 13.42 -4.81 -15.06
CA ARG A 182 14.15 -4.57 -13.81
C ARG A 182 13.24 -4.14 -12.68
N ARG A 183 12.02 -3.74 -12.99
CA ARG A 183 11.01 -3.30 -12.01
C ARG A 183 9.65 -3.85 -12.39
N ALA A 184 8.92 -4.26 -11.37
CA ALA A 184 7.54 -4.67 -11.50
C ALA A 184 6.68 -4.00 -10.42
N LEU A 185 5.44 -3.75 -10.73
CA LEU A 185 4.42 -3.43 -9.74
C LEU A 185 3.99 -4.75 -9.09
N ARG A 186 4.11 -4.80 -7.79
CA ARG A 186 3.61 -5.90 -6.96
C ARG A 186 2.35 -5.42 -6.24
N LEU A 187 1.23 -6.05 -6.51
CA LEU A 187 0.00 -5.86 -5.79
C LEU A 187 -0.19 -7.06 -4.84
N MET A 188 -0.52 -6.79 -3.59
CA MET A 188 -0.69 -7.82 -2.56
C MET A 188 -2.06 -7.64 -1.92
N LEU A 189 -2.98 -8.53 -2.23
CA LEU A 189 -4.28 -8.64 -1.56
C LEU A 189 -4.11 -9.52 -0.33
N VAL A 190 -4.48 -8.99 0.82
CA VAL A 190 -4.52 -9.72 2.09
C VAL A 190 -5.98 -9.79 2.54
N ILE A 191 -6.46 -11.00 2.82
CA ILE A 191 -7.81 -11.24 3.36
C ILE A 191 -7.65 -12.00 4.66
N MET A 192 -8.18 -11.47 5.75
CA MET A 192 -8.19 -12.14 7.05
C MET A 192 -9.54 -12.78 7.31
N ARG A 193 -9.53 -13.97 7.91
CA ARG A 193 -10.74 -14.70 8.28
C ARG A 193 -10.53 -15.50 9.57
N PRO A 194 -11.61 -15.88 10.28
CA PRO A 194 -11.55 -16.86 11.35
C PRO A 194 -10.95 -18.19 10.86
N VAL A 195 -10.24 -18.91 11.73
CA VAL A 195 -9.56 -20.17 11.34
C VAL A 195 -10.52 -21.32 11.01
N ASP A 196 -11.75 -21.24 11.49
CA ASP A 196 -12.84 -22.21 11.22
C ASP A 196 -13.57 -21.93 9.89
N VAL A 197 -13.31 -20.81 9.24
CA VAL A 197 -13.80 -20.50 7.89
C VAL A 197 -12.83 -21.04 6.87
N PRO A 198 -13.23 -21.96 5.95
CA PRO A 198 -12.36 -22.53 4.94
C PRO A 198 -11.90 -21.47 3.90
N ALA A 199 -10.75 -21.70 3.26
CA ALA A 199 -10.29 -20.81 2.19
C ALA A 199 -11.17 -20.85 0.94
N ASP A 200 -11.89 -21.94 0.72
CA ASP A 200 -12.83 -22.14 -0.39
C ASP A 200 -14.28 -21.78 -0.06
N ASP A 201 -14.52 -21.16 1.11
CA ASP A 201 -15.83 -20.62 1.47
C ASP A 201 -16.32 -19.63 0.40
N PRO A 202 -17.60 -19.63 0.00
CA PRO A 202 -18.11 -18.82 -1.10
C PRO A 202 -17.77 -17.32 -1.00
N PRO A 203 -17.90 -16.63 0.12
CA PRO A 203 -17.42 -15.25 0.31
C PRO A 203 -15.94 -15.07 0.02
N MET A 204 -15.08 -16.01 0.43
CA MET A 204 -13.63 -15.97 0.18
C MET A 204 -13.33 -16.10 -1.31
N VAL A 205 -13.98 -17.05 -1.99
CA VAL A 205 -13.84 -17.22 -3.44
C VAL A 205 -14.33 -15.98 -4.18
N ALA A 206 -15.49 -15.43 -3.78
CA ALA A 206 -16.04 -14.22 -4.41
C ALA A 206 -15.10 -13.02 -4.26
N MET A 207 -14.51 -12.82 -3.08
CA MET A 207 -13.56 -11.72 -2.82
C MET A 207 -12.31 -11.86 -3.69
N ARG A 208 -11.71 -13.05 -3.76
CA ARG A 208 -10.53 -13.29 -4.61
C ARG A 208 -10.85 -13.04 -6.09
N THR A 209 -11.96 -13.60 -6.57
CA THR A 209 -12.41 -13.41 -7.96
C THR A 209 -12.66 -11.93 -8.27
N LEU A 210 -13.29 -11.20 -7.36
CA LEU A 210 -13.52 -9.76 -7.52
C LEU A 210 -12.20 -9.00 -7.66
N PHE A 211 -11.20 -9.31 -6.84
CA PHE A 211 -9.90 -8.64 -6.93
C PHE A 211 -9.06 -9.12 -8.11
N ASP A 212 -9.19 -10.37 -8.54
CA ASP A 212 -8.61 -10.84 -9.80
C ASP A 212 -9.14 -10.00 -10.99
N LEU A 213 -10.45 -9.74 -11.03
CA LEU A 213 -11.07 -8.86 -12.03
C LEU A 213 -10.60 -7.39 -11.88
N CYS A 214 -10.57 -6.84 -10.67
CA CYS A 214 -10.09 -5.47 -10.45
C CYS A 214 -8.65 -5.29 -10.92
N VAL A 215 -7.75 -6.22 -10.57
CA VAL A 215 -6.34 -6.17 -10.97
C VAL A 215 -6.17 -6.33 -12.48
N SER A 216 -7.00 -7.14 -13.14
CA SER A 216 -6.97 -7.28 -14.60
C SER A 216 -7.28 -5.98 -15.35
N THR A 217 -7.95 -5.02 -14.69
CA THR A 217 -8.25 -3.69 -15.25
C THR A 217 -7.08 -2.71 -15.19
N LEU A 218 -5.93 -3.11 -14.63
CA LEU A 218 -4.78 -2.22 -14.46
C LEU A 218 -4.40 -1.55 -15.78
N ALA A 219 -4.37 -0.23 -15.73
CA ALA A 219 -3.88 0.60 -16.81
C ALA A 219 -2.77 1.53 -16.32
N TRP A 220 -1.68 1.57 -17.06
CA TRP A 220 -0.59 2.51 -16.81
C TRP A 220 -0.97 3.89 -17.32
N LEU A 221 -0.78 4.90 -16.47
CA LEU A 221 -0.96 6.29 -16.87
C LEU A 221 0.32 6.79 -17.56
N PRO A 222 0.19 7.66 -18.58
CA PRO A 222 1.37 8.31 -19.15
C PRO A 222 2.17 9.01 -18.03
N ALA A 223 3.51 8.91 -18.09
CA ALA A 223 4.33 9.73 -17.22
C ALA A 223 3.94 11.20 -17.44
N ALA A 224 3.67 11.92 -16.34
CA ALA A 224 3.42 13.36 -16.44
C ALA A 224 4.59 13.98 -17.19
N SER A 225 4.33 14.55 -18.37
CA SER A 225 5.33 15.29 -19.12
C SER A 225 5.82 16.39 -18.19
N ALA A 226 7.12 16.39 -17.86
CA ALA A 226 7.72 17.56 -17.24
C ALA A 226 7.50 18.71 -18.21
N ASP A 227 6.66 19.66 -17.85
CA ASP A 227 6.42 20.86 -18.63
C ASP A 227 7.78 21.59 -18.72
N PRO A 228 8.36 21.79 -19.91
CA PRO A 228 9.63 22.53 -20.01
C PRO A 228 9.33 24.00 -19.67
N ALA A 229 9.80 24.42 -18.49
CA ALA A 229 9.78 25.82 -18.09
C ALA A 229 10.68 26.70 -18.96
#